data_b95325d19176329c6506054fefb9d983
#
_entry.id   b95325d19176329c6506054fefb9d983
#
_cell.length_a   1.000
_cell.length_b   1.000
_cell.length_c   1.000
_cell.angle_alpha   90.00
_cell.angle_beta   90.00
_cell.angle_gamma   90.00
#
_symmetry.space_group_name_H-M   'P 1'
#
loop_
_entity.id
_entity.type
_entity.pdbx_description
1 polymer ?
#
loop_
_entity_poly.entity_id
_entity_poly.type
_entity_poly.pdbx_seq_one_letter_code
_entity_poly.pdbx_strand_id
1 'polypeptide(L)'
;ELEKLVPTLHMASVYALLSEFPGAKQIARAHLTHLKALLNDASKGRYGRDMATELRDAARCSVGSVMPAKSLELQHTIRLIRELDAEIEDIEAAIQSMMDEMQSPITTIPGMGVRMGAVILAEIGDFSRFDSPDKILAYAGMSPSTYQSGQLSLSGAYSHMEKRGSRYLRYALYNATKHVCHWDPTFAAYLAKKRAEGKHYNVALSHAAKKLVRLIFAMEKSQRPYCAAA
;
A
#
# COMPACT_ATOMS: atom_id res chain seq x y z
N GLU A 1 -3.44 -2.91 -28.35
CA GLU A 1 -4.27 -1.84 -28.97
C GLU A 1 -5.05 -1.08 -27.88
N LEU A 2 -5.81 -1.78 -27.02
CA LEU A 2 -6.59 -1.16 -25.94
C LEU A 2 -5.72 -0.34 -24.97
N GLU A 3 -4.52 -0.83 -24.64
CA GLU A 3 -3.56 -0.13 -23.76
C GLU A 3 -3.12 1.25 -24.26
N LYS A 4 -3.29 1.52 -25.56
CA LYS A 4 -2.95 2.82 -26.14
C LYS A 4 -4.07 3.85 -25.96
N LEU A 5 -5.29 3.38 -25.72
CA LEU A 5 -6.49 4.20 -25.60
C LEU A 5 -6.86 4.51 -24.16
N VAL A 6 -6.37 3.72 -23.22
CA VAL A 6 -6.67 3.89 -21.79
C VAL A 6 -5.39 4.01 -20.96
N PRO A 7 -5.39 4.79 -19.89
CA PRO A 7 -4.21 4.97 -19.04
C PRO A 7 -3.69 3.67 -18.41
N THR A 8 -4.60 2.74 -18.10
CA THR A 8 -4.30 1.41 -17.58
C THR A 8 -5.44 0.46 -17.90
N LEU A 9 -5.14 -0.83 -18.05
CA LEU A 9 -6.15 -1.88 -18.18
C LEU A 9 -6.92 -2.17 -16.89
N HIS A 10 -6.34 -1.79 -15.75
CA HIS A 10 -6.92 -2.00 -14.42
C HIS A 10 -7.83 -0.85 -13.99
N MET A 11 -8.89 -0.61 -14.76
CA MET A 11 -9.90 0.41 -14.49
C MET A 11 -11.29 -0.21 -14.50
N ALA A 12 -12.19 0.30 -13.68
CA ALA A 12 -13.59 -0.16 -13.61
C ALA A 12 -14.30 -0.13 -14.98
N SER A 13 -14.05 0.91 -15.77
CA SER A 13 -14.60 1.04 -17.14
C SER A 13 -14.05 0.01 -18.12
N VAL A 14 -12.77 -0.36 -18.01
CA VAL A 14 -12.16 -1.43 -18.83
C VAL A 14 -12.70 -2.79 -18.40
N TYR A 15 -12.82 -3.02 -17.11
CA TYR A 15 -13.42 -4.25 -16.58
C TYR A 15 -14.90 -4.39 -17.00
N ALA A 16 -15.67 -3.30 -16.98
CA ALA A 16 -17.04 -3.30 -17.48
C ALA A 16 -17.10 -3.66 -18.97
N LEU A 17 -16.27 -2.99 -19.77
CA LEU A 17 -16.18 -3.24 -21.20
C LEU A 17 -15.82 -4.69 -21.53
N LEU A 18 -14.74 -5.21 -20.92
CA LEU A 18 -14.23 -6.56 -21.22
C LEU A 18 -15.08 -7.67 -20.60
N SER A 19 -15.82 -7.39 -19.54
CA SER A 19 -16.82 -8.33 -18.99
C SER A 19 -17.96 -8.60 -19.96
N GLU A 20 -18.40 -7.56 -20.68
CA GLU A 20 -19.50 -7.67 -21.62
C GLU A 20 -19.02 -8.00 -23.05
N PHE A 21 -17.92 -7.38 -23.47
CA PHE A 21 -17.33 -7.53 -24.79
C PHE A 21 -15.86 -8.00 -24.69
N PRO A 22 -15.60 -9.29 -24.40
CA PRO A 22 -14.24 -9.78 -24.15
C PRO A 22 -13.33 -9.84 -25.38
N GLY A 23 -13.83 -9.51 -26.56
CA GLY A 23 -13.04 -9.54 -27.80
C GLY A 23 -13.28 -8.36 -28.70
N ALA A 24 -12.24 -7.96 -29.46
CA ALA A 24 -12.29 -6.81 -30.38
C ALA A 24 -13.47 -6.89 -31.34
N LYS A 25 -13.76 -8.05 -31.92
CA LYS A 25 -14.90 -8.22 -32.85
C LYS A 25 -16.26 -7.96 -32.18
N GLN A 26 -16.39 -8.22 -30.89
CA GLN A 26 -17.62 -7.94 -30.13
C GLN A 26 -17.76 -6.43 -29.90
N ILE A 27 -16.68 -5.76 -29.49
CA ILE A 27 -16.63 -4.29 -29.34
C ILE A 27 -16.93 -3.61 -30.67
N ALA A 28 -16.33 -4.07 -31.77
CA ALA A 28 -16.55 -3.52 -33.10
C ALA A 28 -18.00 -3.58 -33.58
N ARG A 29 -18.76 -4.61 -33.16
CA ARG A 29 -20.17 -4.85 -33.49
C ARG A 29 -21.14 -4.22 -32.50
N ALA A 30 -20.65 -3.80 -31.32
CA ALA A 30 -21.50 -3.26 -30.29
C ALA A 30 -22.16 -1.94 -30.69
N HIS A 31 -23.36 -1.72 -30.20
CA HIS A 31 -24.08 -0.49 -30.45
C HIS A 31 -23.40 0.69 -29.74
N LEU A 32 -23.13 1.78 -30.47
CA LEU A 32 -22.39 2.91 -29.90
C LEU A 32 -23.08 3.52 -28.68
N THR A 33 -24.41 3.56 -28.68
CA THR A 33 -25.21 4.05 -27.56
C THR A 33 -24.99 3.19 -26.31
N HIS A 34 -24.90 1.86 -26.48
CA HIS A 34 -24.67 0.93 -25.39
C HIS A 34 -23.24 1.03 -24.86
N LEU A 35 -22.22 1.06 -25.76
CA LEU A 35 -20.83 1.29 -25.36
C LEU A 35 -20.66 2.60 -24.58
N LYS A 36 -21.30 3.68 -25.08
CA LYS A 36 -21.30 4.97 -24.38
C LYS A 36 -21.88 4.85 -22.98
N ALA A 37 -23.08 4.24 -22.86
CA ALA A 37 -23.75 4.11 -21.57
C ALA A 37 -22.90 3.30 -20.58
N LEU A 38 -22.38 2.15 -21.00
CA LEU A 38 -21.53 1.27 -20.22
C LEU A 38 -20.27 1.99 -19.71
N LEU A 39 -19.56 2.67 -20.62
CA LEU A 39 -18.33 3.39 -20.28
C LEU A 39 -18.61 4.59 -19.39
N ASN A 40 -19.68 5.34 -19.66
CA ASN A 40 -20.04 6.51 -18.86
C ASN A 40 -20.41 6.14 -17.43
N ASP A 41 -21.20 5.09 -17.26
CA ASP A 41 -21.60 4.58 -15.95
C ASP A 41 -20.37 4.09 -15.16
N ALA A 42 -19.60 3.18 -15.73
CA ALA A 42 -18.43 2.59 -15.06
C ALA A 42 -17.28 3.59 -14.80
N SER A 43 -17.21 4.71 -15.54
CA SER A 43 -16.21 5.77 -15.36
C SER A 43 -16.72 6.97 -14.55
N LYS A 44 -17.93 6.90 -14.01
CA LYS A 44 -18.59 8.02 -13.30
C LYS A 44 -18.62 9.30 -14.15
N GLY A 45 -18.99 9.17 -15.42
CA GLY A 45 -19.12 10.27 -16.35
C GLY A 45 -17.85 10.70 -17.08
N ARG A 46 -16.70 10.09 -16.79
CA ARG A 46 -15.41 10.48 -17.40
C ARG A 46 -15.31 10.11 -18.90
N TYR A 47 -15.85 8.96 -19.29
CA TYR A 47 -15.80 8.46 -20.66
C TYR A 47 -17.17 8.56 -21.32
N GLY A 48 -17.22 9.33 -22.39
CA GLY A 48 -18.43 9.62 -23.14
C GLY A 48 -18.44 8.96 -24.52
N ARG A 49 -19.14 9.64 -25.45
CA ARG A 49 -19.33 9.20 -26.85
C ARG A 49 -18.00 9.11 -27.60
N ASP A 50 -17.08 10.04 -27.36
CA ASP A 50 -15.81 10.10 -28.10
C ASP A 50 -14.96 8.87 -27.81
N MET A 51 -14.77 8.53 -26.54
CA MET A 51 -14.07 7.32 -26.14
C MET A 51 -14.75 6.04 -26.66
N ALA A 52 -16.09 5.98 -26.64
CA ALA A 52 -16.83 4.84 -27.18
C ALA A 52 -16.63 4.69 -28.70
N THR A 53 -16.57 5.80 -29.43
CA THR A 53 -16.29 5.79 -30.85
C THR A 53 -14.87 5.35 -31.15
N GLU A 54 -13.90 5.91 -30.45
CA GLU A 54 -12.47 5.58 -30.58
C GLU A 54 -12.19 4.10 -30.31
N LEU A 55 -12.74 3.57 -29.21
CA LEU A 55 -12.62 2.16 -28.87
C LEU A 55 -13.25 1.24 -29.94
N ARG A 56 -14.43 1.59 -30.45
CA ARG A 56 -15.09 0.81 -31.48
C ARG A 56 -14.32 0.83 -32.79
N ASP A 57 -13.78 1.97 -33.17
CA ASP A 57 -13.03 2.13 -34.43
C ASP A 57 -11.67 1.43 -34.35
N ALA A 58 -10.97 1.52 -33.22
CA ALA A 58 -9.77 0.71 -32.95
C ALA A 58 -10.07 -0.79 -33.01
N ALA A 59 -11.20 -1.21 -32.42
CA ALA A 59 -11.62 -2.61 -32.42
C ALA A 59 -11.94 -3.13 -33.85
N ARG A 60 -12.44 -2.26 -34.76
CA ARG A 60 -12.66 -2.59 -36.16
C ARG A 60 -11.37 -2.83 -36.94
N CYS A 61 -10.32 -2.10 -36.59
CA CYS A 61 -9.00 -2.22 -37.20
C CYS A 61 -8.14 -3.31 -36.56
N SER A 62 -8.63 -3.96 -35.47
CA SER A 62 -7.88 -4.97 -34.74
C SER A 62 -7.71 -6.27 -35.54
N VAL A 63 -6.49 -6.79 -35.54
CA VAL A 63 -6.14 -8.11 -36.12
C VAL A 63 -6.48 -9.26 -35.17
N GLY A 64 -7.07 -8.99 -34.02
CA GLY A 64 -7.41 -9.99 -33.00
C GLY A 64 -8.34 -11.08 -33.50
N SER A 65 -8.01 -12.33 -33.23
CA SER A 65 -8.85 -13.49 -33.53
C SER A 65 -9.90 -13.73 -32.43
N VAL A 66 -11.02 -14.34 -32.80
CA VAL A 66 -12.02 -14.76 -31.82
C VAL A 66 -11.53 -16.05 -31.15
N MET A 67 -11.30 -15.99 -29.83
CA MET A 67 -10.85 -17.14 -29.04
C MET A 67 -11.82 -17.35 -27.85
N PRO A 68 -12.87 -18.17 -28.01
CA PRO A 68 -13.92 -18.31 -26.99
C PRO A 68 -13.40 -18.72 -25.61
N ALA A 69 -12.42 -19.62 -25.58
CA ALA A 69 -11.78 -20.04 -24.32
C ALA A 69 -11.07 -18.89 -23.61
N LYS A 70 -10.35 -18.03 -24.34
CA LYS A 70 -9.69 -16.84 -23.80
C LYS A 70 -10.68 -15.78 -23.36
N SER A 71 -11.79 -15.65 -24.08
CA SER A 71 -12.87 -14.75 -23.67
C SER A 71 -13.49 -15.16 -22.34
N LEU A 72 -13.74 -16.46 -22.18
CA LEU A 72 -14.24 -17.02 -20.93
C LEU A 72 -13.25 -16.84 -19.77
N GLU A 73 -11.97 -17.14 -19.99
CA GLU A 73 -10.89 -16.94 -19.02
C GLU A 73 -10.83 -15.48 -18.56
N LEU A 74 -10.88 -14.54 -19.49
CA LEU A 74 -10.85 -13.10 -19.20
C LEU A 74 -12.06 -12.67 -18.35
N GLN A 75 -13.27 -13.07 -18.74
CA GLN A 75 -14.48 -12.75 -17.99
C GLN A 75 -14.45 -13.32 -16.57
N HIS A 76 -13.99 -14.56 -16.40
CA HIS A 76 -13.83 -15.18 -15.09
C HIS A 76 -12.76 -14.45 -14.24
N THR A 77 -11.64 -14.09 -14.84
CA THR A 77 -10.58 -13.32 -14.15
C THR A 77 -11.09 -11.97 -13.66
N ILE A 78 -11.83 -11.24 -14.50
CA ILE A 78 -12.41 -9.95 -14.10
C ILE A 78 -13.43 -10.14 -12.98
N ARG A 79 -14.25 -11.19 -13.02
CA ARG A 79 -15.19 -11.50 -11.94
C ARG A 79 -14.46 -11.77 -10.62
N LEU A 80 -13.42 -12.59 -10.64
CA LEU A 80 -12.60 -12.86 -9.45
C LEU A 80 -11.93 -11.60 -8.89
N ILE A 81 -11.44 -10.72 -9.76
CA ILE A 81 -10.86 -9.44 -9.32
C ILE A 81 -11.92 -8.61 -8.58
N ARG A 82 -13.14 -8.51 -9.14
CA ARG A 82 -14.23 -7.74 -8.51
C ARG A 82 -14.70 -8.35 -7.19
N GLU A 83 -14.76 -9.68 -7.10
CA GLU A 83 -15.09 -10.39 -5.87
C GLU A 83 -14.02 -10.11 -4.80
N LEU A 84 -12.74 -10.18 -5.15
CA LEU A 84 -11.64 -9.85 -4.24
C LEU A 84 -11.63 -8.37 -3.82
N ASP A 85 -11.94 -7.46 -4.73
CA ASP A 85 -12.04 -6.03 -4.40
C ASP A 85 -13.15 -5.79 -3.36
N ALA A 86 -14.32 -6.43 -3.52
CA ALA A 86 -15.41 -6.34 -2.55
C ALA A 86 -15.03 -6.92 -1.18
N GLU A 87 -14.38 -8.09 -1.15
CA GLU A 87 -13.87 -8.68 0.10
C GLU A 87 -12.83 -7.79 0.79
N ILE A 88 -11.97 -7.12 0.01
CA ILE A 88 -11.00 -6.15 0.55
C ILE A 88 -11.73 -4.96 1.18
N GLU A 89 -12.76 -4.42 0.52
CA GLU A 89 -13.56 -3.30 1.06
C GLU A 89 -14.23 -3.69 2.37
N ASP A 90 -14.80 -4.89 2.47
CA ASP A 90 -15.42 -5.40 3.69
C ASP A 90 -14.42 -5.57 4.84
N ILE A 91 -13.24 -6.12 4.53
CA ILE A 91 -12.16 -6.26 5.51
C ILE A 91 -11.65 -4.88 5.97
N GLU A 92 -11.49 -3.93 5.05
CA GLU A 92 -11.07 -2.57 5.39
C GLU A 92 -12.09 -1.85 6.29
N ALA A 93 -13.40 -2.03 6.01
CA ALA A 93 -14.46 -1.51 6.87
C ALA A 93 -14.42 -2.13 8.28
N ALA A 94 -14.21 -3.43 8.37
CA ALA A 94 -14.05 -4.12 9.65
C ALA A 94 -12.82 -3.63 10.43
N ILE A 95 -11.67 -3.45 9.75
CA ILE A 95 -10.45 -2.89 10.36
C ILE A 95 -10.73 -1.48 10.87
N GLN A 96 -11.42 -0.64 10.10
CA GLN A 96 -11.76 0.71 10.50
C GLN A 96 -12.60 0.71 11.79
N SER A 97 -13.64 -0.13 11.84
CA SER A 97 -14.49 -0.26 13.03
C SER A 97 -13.70 -0.67 14.27
N MET A 98 -12.82 -1.69 14.15
CA MET A 98 -11.97 -2.12 15.25
C MET A 98 -11.00 -1.01 15.71
N MET A 99 -10.44 -0.26 14.79
CA MET A 99 -9.54 0.86 15.13
C MET A 99 -10.27 2.00 15.82
N ASP A 100 -11.52 2.26 15.44
CA ASP A 100 -12.37 3.27 16.06
C ASP A 100 -12.76 2.84 17.50
N GLU A 101 -13.02 1.55 17.72
CA GLU A 101 -13.26 1.00 19.06
C GLU A 101 -12.04 1.06 19.97
N MET A 102 -10.85 0.76 19.42
CA MET A 102 -9.58 0.78 20.17
C MET A 102 -9.15 2.18 20.59
N GLN A 103 -9.62 3.22 19.90
CA GLN A 103 -9.25 4.63 20.16
C GLN A 103 -7.75 4.88 20.29
N SER A 104 -6.94 4.10 19.57
CA SER A 104 -5.49 4.23 19.63
C SER A 104 -5.02 5.57 19.07
N PRO A 105 -4.10 6.25 19.77
CA PRO A 105 -3.55 7.53 19.31
C PRO A 105 -2.66 7.40 18.07
N ILE A 106 -2.28 6.21 17.63
CA ILE A 106 -1.33 5.97 16.53
C ILE A 106 -1.74 6.66 15.22
N THR A 107 -3.04 6.71 14.92
CA THR A 107 -3.57 7.31 13.69
C THR A 107 -3.49 8.83 13.67
N THR A 108 -3.20 9.46 14.82
CA THR A 108 -3.01 10.92 14.89
C THR A 108 -1.63 11.36 14.39
N ILE A 109 -0.71 10.42 14.15
CA ILE A 109 0.61 10.72 13.58
C ILE A 109 0.44 11.09 12.09
N PRO A 110 0.90 12.28 11.64
CA PRO A 110 0.81 12.67 10.25
C PRO A 110 1.44 11.64 9.30
N GLY A 111 0.67 11.16 8.33
CA GLY A 111 1.09 10.11 7.40
C GLY A 111 0.91 8.67 7.90
N MET A 112 0.40 8.47 9.12
CA MET A 112 0.02 7.15 9.60
C MET A 112 -1.42 6.84 9.20
N GLY A 113 -1.58 6.03 8.15
CA GLY A 113 -2.90 5.56 7.73
C GLY A 113 -3.43 4.46 8.64
N VAL A 114 -4.77 4.34 8.72
CA VAL A 114 -5.47 3.34 9.55
C VAL A 114 -4.93 1.93 9.30
N ARG A 115 -4.76 1.52 8.04
CA ARG A 115 -4.25 0.19 7.66
C ARG A 115 -2.86 -0.09 8.24
N MET A 116 -1.91 0.86 8.15
CA MET A 116 -0.57 0.67 8.71
C MET A 116 -0.59 0.70 10.23
N GLY A 117 -1.38 1.59 10.82
CA GLY A 117 -1.61 1.63 12.27
C GLY A 117 -2.15 0.30 12.79
N ALA A 118 -3.20 -0.23 12.16
CA ALA A 118 -3.80 -1.51 12.51
C ALA A 118 -2.80 -2.67 12.47
N VAL A 119 -2.00 -2.77 11.40
CA VAL A 119 -0.96 -3.81 11.29
C VAL A 119 0.07 -3.69 12.40
N ILE A 120 0.52 -2.46 12.72
CA ILE A 120 1.49 -2.24 13.79
C ILE A 120 0.91 -2.65 15.15
N LEU A 121 -0.33 -2.25 15.43
CA LEU A 121 -1.01 -2.61 16.69
C LEU A 121 -1.26 -4.11 16.80
N ALA A 122 -1.75 -4.74 15.72
CA ALA A 122 -2.01 -6.18 15.69
C ALA A 122 -0.74 -7.02 15.90
N GLU A 123 0.39 -6.61 15.29
CA GLU A 123 1.67 -7.31 15.41
C GLU A 123 2.33 -7.12 16.79
N ILE A 124 2.18 -5.96 17.39
CA ILE A 124 2.69 -5.68 18.73
C ILE A 124 1.78 -6.28 19.80
N GLY A 125 0.46 -6.18 19.59
CA GLY A 125 -0.54 -6.55 20.59
C GLY A 125 -0.48 -5.65 21.82
N ASP A 126 -0.31 -6.23 22.99
CA ASP A 126 -0.23 -5.46 24.23
C ASP A 126 1.19 -4.85 24.42
N PHE A 127 1.23 -3.51 24.43
CA PHE A 127 2.46 -2.75 24.68
C PHE A 127 3.02 -2.93 26.09
N SER A 128 2.22 -3.42 27.05
CA SER A 128 2.69 -3.72 28.41
C SER A 128 3.72 -4.85 28.46
N ARG A 129 3.72 -5.73 27.45
CA ARG A 129 4.68 -6.82 27.28
C ARG A 129 6.12 -6.35 27.04
N PHE A 130 6.28 -5.09 26.69
CA PHE A 130 7.59 -4.53 26.35
C PHE A 130 8.01 -3.48 27.37
N ASP A 131 9.15 -3.71 28.00
CA ASP A 131 9.71 -2.78 28.99
C ASP A 131 10.26 -1.51 28.33
N SER A 132 10.61 -1.59 27.03
CA SER A 132 11.19 -0.47 26.28
C SER A 132 10.91 -0.56 24.78
N PRO A 133 10.94 0.57 24.06
CA PRO A 133 10.77 0.58 22.63
C PRO A 133 11.88 -0.21 21.88
N ASP A 134 13.05 -0.37 22.49
CA ASP A 134 14.13 -1.15 21.89
C ASP A 134 13.80 -2.66 21.87
N LYS A 135 12.96 -3.16 22.79
CA LYS A 135 12.42 -4.52 22.73
C LYS A 135 11.46 -4.71 21.55
N ILE A 136 10.65 -3.70 21.22
CA ILE A 136 9.79 -3.71 20.00
C ILE A 136 10.67 -3.71 18.74
N LEU A 137 11.74 -2.93 18.71
CA LEU A 137 12.68 -2.93 17.59
C LEU A 137 13.36 -4.29 17.40
N ALA A 138 13.74 -4.95 18.51
CA ALA A 138 14.26 -6.31 18.46
C ALA A 138 13.21 -7.30 17.97
N TYR A 139 11.97 -7.19 18.46
CA TYR A 139 10.85 -8.02 18.02
C TYR A 139 10.52 -7.84 16.52
N ALA A 140 10.69 -6.62 15.98
CA ALA A 140 10.60 -6.35 14.56
C ALA A 140 11.84 -6.81 13.76
N GLY A 141 12.90 -7.26 14.43
CA GLY A 141 14.18 -7.59 13.79
C GLY A 141 14.89 -6.37 13.19
N MET A 142 14.70 -5.19 13.79
CA MET A 142 15.29 -3.92 13.36
C MET A 142 16.50 -3.51 14.20
N SER A 143 16.92 -4.32 15.15
CA SER A 143 18.14 -4.12 15.91
C SER A 143 19.38 -4.42 15.06
N PRO A 144 20.51 -3.75 15.32
CA PRO A 144 21.76 -4.11 14.68
C PRO A 144 22.21 -5.50 15.18
N SER A 145 22.71 -6.32 14.26
CA SER A 145 23.33 -7.59 14.65
C SER A 145 24.61 -7.32 15.40
N THR A 146 24.78 -7.94 16.55
CA THR A 146 26.04 -7.91 17.32
C THR A 146 26.84 -9.17 16.99
N TYR A 147 27.96 -9.01 16.34
CA TYR A 147 28.97 -10.05 16.21
C TYR A 147 29.95 -9.90 17.38
N GLN A 148 29.68 -10.58 18.48
CA GLN A 148 30.63 -10.74 19.58
C GLN A 148 30.97 -12.22 19.67
N SER A 149 32.17 -12.57 19.29
CA SER A 149 32.78 -13.89 19.56
C SER A 149 33.97 -13.68 20.48
N GLY A 150 33.77 -13.95 21.79
CA GLY A 150 34.80 -13.83 22.79
C GLY A 150 35.38 -12.41 22.94
N GLN A 151 36.72 -12.30 23.10
CA GLN A 151 37.41 -11.00 23.27
C GLN A 151 37.61 -10.21 21.97
N LEU A 152 37.19 -10.72 20.79
CA LEU A 152 37.35 -10.05 19.52
C LEU A 152 36.14 -9.14 19.25
N SER A 153 36.19 -7.91 19.75
CA SER A 153 35.37 -6.82 19.22
C SER A 153 36.03 -6.32 17.92
N LEU A 154 35.52 -6.73 16.77
CA LEU A 154 35.91 -6.15 15.52
C LEU A 154 35.35 -4.71 15.45
N SER A 155 36.14 -3.75 15.92
CA SER A 155 35.91 -2.33 15.73
C SER A 155 35.95 -2.06 14.22
N GLY A 156 34.78 -1.77 13.63
CA GLY A 156 34.62 -1.47 12.22
C GLY A 156 33.76 -2.44 11.42
N ALA A 157 33.26 -3.52 12.03
CA ALA A 157 32.33 -4.40 11.34
C ALA A 157 30.99 -3.67 11.08
N TYR A 158 30.60 -3.56 9.83
CA TYR A 158 29.29 -3.11 9.43
C TYR A 158 28.25 -4.04 10.03
N SER A 159 27.54 -3.59 11.07
CA SER A 159 26.44 -4.37 11.64
C SER A 159 25.24 -4.30 10.71
N HIS A 160 24.85 -5.44 10.19
CA HIS A 160 23.60 -5.57 9.43
C HIS A 160 22.41 -5.56 10.38
N MET A 161 21.25 -5.16 9.86
CA MET A 161 19.98 -5.36 10.57
C MET A 161 19.76 -6.85 10.76
N GLU A 162 19.43 -7.28 11.99
CA GLU A 162 19.36 -8.70 12.37
C GLU A 162 18.28 -9.48 11.58
N LYS A 163 17.18 -8.81 11.25
CA LYS A 163 16.03 -9.35 10.50
C LYS A 163 15.36 -10.58 11.13
N ARG A 164 15.78 -11.02 12.30
CA ARG A 164 15.11 -12.03 13.12
C ARG A 164 13.94 -11.36 13.82
N GLY A 165 12.73 -11.93 13.71
CA GLY A 165 11.52 -11.35 14.30
C GLY A 165 10.41 -11.14 13.30
N SER A 166 9.35 -10.41 13.66
CA SER A 166 8.19 -10.22 12.78
C SER A 166 8.55 -9.45 11.50
N ARG A 167 8.43 -10.13 10.38
CA ARG A 167 8.60 -9.50 9.07
C ARG A 167 7.45 -8.53 8.74
N TYR A 168 6.26 -8.81 9.26
CA TYR A 168 5.07 -7.98 9.02
C TYR A 168 5.17 -6.67 9.79
N LEU A 169 5.56 -6.71 11.07
CA LEU A 169 5.83 -5.51 11.85
C LEU A 169 6.93 -4.66 11.22
N ARG A 170 8.04 -5.28 10.82
CA ARG A 170 9.13 -4.58 10.14
C ARG A 170 8.68 -3.91 8.84
N TYR A 171 7.89 -4.61 8.03
CA TYR A 171 7.31 -4.07 6.80
C TYR A 171 6.40 -2.87 7.08
N ALA A 172 5.48 -3.01 8.03
CA ALA A 172 4.55 -1.94 8.39
C ALA A 172 5.28 -0.71 8.93
N LEU A 173 6.21 -0.89 9.86
CA LEU A 173 7.02 0.20 10.42
C LEU A 173 7.84 0.92 9.35
N TYR A 174 8.44 0.17 8.41
CA TYR A 174 9.26 0.75 7.35
C TYR A 174 8.42 1.58 6.37
N ASN A 175 7.26 1.07 5.95
CA ASN A 175 6.38 1.79 5.04
C ASN A 175 5.67 2.96 5.73
N ALA A 176 5.17 2.79 6.94
CA ALA A 176 4.62 3.88 7.75
C ALA A 176 5.63 5.03 7.87
N THR A 177 6.91 4.70 8.15
CA THR A 177 7.96 5.70 8.27
C THR A 177 8.16 6.52 7.00
N LYS A 178 8.03 5.93 5.81
CA LYS A 178 8.11 6.67 4.53
C LYS A 178 7.04 7.76 4.46
N HIS A 179 5.80 7.41 4.80
CA HIS A 179 4.69 8.34 4.79
C HIS A 179 4.83 9.38 5.88
N VAL A 180 5.19 8.98 7.10
CA VAL A 180 5.45 9.92 8.21
C VAL A 180 6.57 10.90 7.86
N CYS A 181 7.67 10.46 7.25
CA CYS A 181 8.73 11.36 6.80
C CYS A 181 8.30 12.29 5.66
N HIS A 182 7.22 11.98 4.95
CA HIS A 182 6.67 12.85 3.91
C HIS A 182 5.73 13.92 4.50
N TRP A 183 4.93 13.54 5.50
CA TRP A 183 3.86 14.40 6.02
C TRP A 183 4.21 15.15 7.31
N ASP A 184 5.19 14.66 8.09
CA ASP A 184 5.62 15.29 9.33
C ASP A 184 6.96 16.01 9.17
N PRO A 185 7.01 17.33 9.37
CA PRO A 185 8.23 18.11 9.20
C PRO A 185 9.38 17.68 10.12
N THR A 186 9.08 17.21 11.33
CA THR A 186 10.08 16.76 12.32
C THR A 186 10.78 15.49 11.84
N PHE A 187 10.02 14.56 11.26
CA PHE A 187 10.57 13.34 10.68
C PHE A 187 11.26 13.60 9.34
N ALA A 188 10.72 14.50 8.51
CA ALA A 188 11.37 14.95 7.28
C ALA A 188 12.77 15.54 7.56
N ALA A 189 12.86 16.47 8.51
CA ALA A 189 14.12 17.07 8.93
C ALA A 189 15.10 16.04 9.50
N TYR A 190 14.61 15.08 10.29
CA TYR A 190 15.45 14.01 10.82
C TYR A 190 16.01 13.10 9.72
N LEU A 191 15.17 12.73 8.74
CA LEU A 191 15.60 11.94 7.58
C LEU A 191 16.66 12.70 6.76
N ALA A 192 16.42 14.00 6.49
CA ALA A 192 17.36 14.87 5.77
C ALA A 192 18.71 14.97 6.51
N LYS A 193 18.70 15.15 7.83
CA LYS A 193 19.90 15.14 8.66
C LYS A 193 20.67 13.83 8.50
N LYS A 194 20.01 12.67 8.56
CA LYS A 194 20.67 11.36 8.42
C LYS A 194 21.22 11.14 7.00
N ARG A 195 20.60 11.72 6.00
CA ARG A 195 21.12 11.73 4.62
C ARG A 195 22.36 12.63 4.48
N ALA A 196 22.36 13.79 5.10
CA ALA A 196 23.50 14.71 5.13
C ALA A 196 24.72 14.11 5.85
N GLU A 197 24.51 13.19 6.82
CA GLU A 197 25.57 12.38 7.44
C GLU A 197 26.18 11.32 6.49
N GLY A 198 25.83 11.34 5.19
CA GLY A 198 26.34 10.39 4.19
C GLY A 198 25.66 9.02 4.19
N LYS A 199 24.57 8.82 4.96
CA LYS A 199 23.88 7.52 5.01
C LYS A 199 23.06 7.28 3.76
N HIS A 200 23.09 6.04 3.25
CA HIS A 200 22.18 5.61 2.19
C HIS A 200 20.72 5.78 2.66
N TYR A 201 19.82 6.10 1.72
CA TYR A 201 18.40 6.37 2.01
C TYR A 201 17.73 5.32 2.92
N ASN A 202 17.88 4.04 2.60
CA ASN A 202 17.28 2.96 3.39
C ASN A 202 17.86 2.87 4.81
N VAL A 203 19.13 3.21 5.01
CA VAL A 203 19.76 3.27 6.33
C VAL A 203 19.21 4.48 7.11
N ALA A 204 19.14 5.65 6.48
CA ALA A 204 18.56 6.84 7.08
C ALA A 204 17.08 6.63 7.48
N LEU A 205 16.30 5.97 6.61
CA LEU A 205 14.91 5.60 6.89
C LEU A 205 14.79 4.61 8.06
N SER A 206 15.71 3.65 8.19
CA SER A 206 15.76 2.75 9.35
C SER A 206 16.01 3.51 10.66
N HIS A 207 16.83 4.57 10.64
CA HIS A 207 16.99 5.45 11.81
C HIS A 207 15.70 6.22 12.14
N ALA A 208 14.97 6.70 11.11
CA ALA A 208 13.68 7.35 11.30
C ALA A 208 12.63 6.36 11.85
N ALA A 209 12.64 5.10 11.38
CA ALA A 209 11.75 4.06 11.89
C ALA A 209 11.99 3.76 13.38
N LYS A 210 13.25 3.76 13.83
CA LYS A 210 13.57 3.65 15.26
C LYS A 210 12.99 4.82 16.07
N LYS A 211 13.04 6.05 15.53
CA LYS A 211 12.42 7.20 16.16
C LYS A 211 10.90 7.05 16.19
N LEU A 212 10.29 6.56 15.12
CA LEU A 212 8.84 6.32 15.03
C LEU A 212 8.38 5.28 16.06
N VAL A 213 9.10 4.16 16.23
CA VAL A 213 8.76 3.15 17.25
C VAL A 213 8.79 3.74 18.66
N ARG A 214 9.76 4.58 18.96
CA ARG A 214 9.83 5.25 20.27
C ARG A 214 8.66 6.20 20.49
N LEU A 215 8.25 6.92 19.45
CA LEU A 215 7.08 7.78 19.48
C LEU A 215 5.80 6.96 19.71
N ILE A 216 5.57 5.92 18.91
CA ILE A 216 4.40 5.05 19.05
C ILE A 216 4.34 4.46 20.45
N PHE A 217 5.46 3.91 20.96
CA PHE A 217 5.52 3.35 22.31
C PHE A 217 5.13 4.37 23.38
N ALA A 218 5.65 5.58 23.30
CA ALA A 218 5.32 6.65 24.26
C ALA A 218 3.84 7.06 24.18
N MET A 219 3.28 7.17 22.95
CA MET A 219 1.88 7.53 22.72
C MET A 219 0.95 6.44 23.26
N GLU A 220 1.19 5.17 22.94
CA GLU A 220 0.37 4.04 23.41
C GLU A 220 0.43 3.86 24.93
N LYS A 221 1.57 4.06 25.54
CA LYS A 221 1.70 4.03 27.01
C LYS A 221 0.99 5.20 27.69
N SER A 222 1.00 6.38 27.11
CA SER A 222 0.40 7.59 27.71
C SER A 222 -1.02 7.86 27.25
N GLN A 223 -1.52 7.15 26.21
CA GLN A 223 -2.79 7.36 25.54
C GLN A 223 -2.99 8.83 25.10
N ARG A 224 -1.91 9.48 24.67
CA ARG A 224 -1.94 10.88 24.23
C ARG A 224 -1.80 10.96 22.71
N PRO A 225 -2.59 11.82 22.05
CA PRO A 225 -2.46 12.03 20.61
C PRO A 225 -1.09 12.63 20.29
N TYR A 226 -0.71 12.50 19.02
CA TYR A 226 0.51 13.12 18.52
C TYR A 226 0.47 14.63 18.69
N CYS A 227 1.56 15.17 19.24
CA CYS A 227 1.80 16.61 19.31
C CYS A 227 3.13 16.90 18.60
N ALA A 228 3.09 17.69 17.53
CA ALA A 228 4.31 18.15 16.87
C ALA A 228 5.15 18.94 17.87
N ALA A 229 6.44 18.64 17.97
CA ALA A 229 7.34 19.51 18.73
C ALA A 229 7.40 20.89 18.04
N ALA A 230 7.08 21.92 18.80
CA ALA A 230 7.17 23.32 18.36
C ALA A 230 8.62 23.71 18.04
#